data_d82865278cb10866d28cb5b0566fd358
#
_entry.id   d82865278cb10866d28cb5b0566fd358
#
_cell.length_a   1.000
_cell.length_b   1.000
_cell.length_c   1.000
_cell.angle_alpha   90.00
_cell.angle_beta   90.00
_cell.angle_gamma   90.00
#
_symmetry.space_group_name_H-M   'P 1'
#
loop_
_entity.id
_entity.type
_entity.pdbx_description
1 polymer ?
#
loop_
_entity_poly.entity_id
_entity_poly.type
_entity_poly.pdbx_seq_one_letter_code
_entity_poly.pdbx_strand_id
1 'polypeptide(L)'
;MLRIFQDRILRYLLGIFIIITLANILSACSALSVINTLTPRSTYSGTMDVAYGAHSRQQLDIFRPNSASHPAPPTGYPVVVFFYGGSWNFGKRIDYRFIGEALAARGILTIVADYRLYPEVRYPDFLDDCAQAVAWVHHNLSSLG
;
A
#
# COMPACT_ATOMS: atom_id res chain seq x y z
N MET A 1 50.11 -10.49 26.58
CA MET A 1 49.84 -9.25 25.87
C MET A 1 49.17 -9.46 24.52
N LEU A 2 49.62 -10.38 23.67
CA LEU A 2 49.07 -10.64 22.32
C LEU A 2 47.61 -11.09 22.33
N ARG A 3 47.13 -11.97 23.21
CA ARG A 3 45.77 -12.44 23.34
C ARG A 3 44.78 -11.34 23.67
N ILE A 4 45.11 -10.43 24.58
CA ILE A 4 44.24 -9.29 24.96
C ILE A 4 44.05 -8.33 23.78
N PHE A 5 45.08 -8.14 22.96
CA PHE A 5 45.01 -7.33 21.76
C PHE A 5 44.13 -7.98 20.68
N GLN A 6 44.26 -9.28 20.47
CA GLN A 6 43.42 -10.07 19.55
C GLN A 6 41.93 -10.02 19.95
N ASP A 7 41.63 -10.22 21.25
CA ASP A 7 40.24 -10.14 21.74
C ASP A 7 39.61 -8.76 21.56
N ARG A 8 40.38 -7.69 21.71
CA ARG A 8 39.91 -6.33 21.46
C ARG A 8 39.60 -6.11 19.98
N ILE A 9 40.48 -6.51 19.08
CA ILE A 9 40.27 -6.39 17.63
C ILE A 9 39.04 -7.21 17.22
N LEU A 10 38.90 -8.45 17.71
CA LEU A 10 37.74 -9.30 17.39
C LEU A 10 36.41 -8.65 17.82
N ARG A 11 36.35 -8.02 19.00
CA ARG A 11 35.16 -7.30 19.47
C ARG A 11 34.84 -6.07 18.62
N TYR A 12 35.85 -5.31 18.16
CA TYR A 12 35.63 -4.20 17.25
C TYR A 12 35.13 -4.66 15.88
N LEU A 13 35.71 -5.72 15.33
CA LEU A 13 35.27 -6.27 14.05
C LEU A 13 33.82 -6.82 14.13
N LEU A 14 33.48 -7.49 15.24
CA LEU A 14 32.14 -7.97 15.50
C LEU A 14 31.13 -6.80 15.64
N GLY A 15 31.52 -5.74 16.34
CA GLY A 15 30.71 -4.53 16.47
C GLY A 15 30.47 -3.84 15.13
N ILE A 16 31.50 -3.70 14.30
CA ILE A 16 31.37 -3.13 12.94
C ILE A 16 30.47 -4.02 12.06
N PHE A 17 30.63 -5.33 12.14
CA PHE A 17 29.79 -6.26 11.38
C PHE A 17 28.31 -6.15 11.78
N ILE A 18 28.01 -6.06 13.09
CA ILE A 18 26.65 -5.86 13.60
C ILE A 18 26.08 -4.52 13.11
N ILE A 19 26.84 -3.44 13.13
CA ILE A 19 26.40 -2.13 12.65
C ILE A 19 26.10 -2.17 11.16
N ILE A 20 26.97 -2.80 10.36
CA ILE A 20 26.76 -2.92 8.91
C ILE A 20 25.53 -3.78 8.60
N THR A 21 25.32 -4.88 9.32
CA THR A 21 24.12 -5.73 9.14
C THR A 21 22.83 -5.01 9.55
N LEU A 22 22.84 -4.28 10.67
CA LEU A 22 21.69 -3.45 11.06
C LEU A 22 21.40 -2.34 10.03
N ALA A 23 22.43 -1.67 9.52
CA ALA A 23 22.27 -0.64 8.51
C ALA A 23 21.66 -1.20 7.20
N ASN A 24 22.07 -2.40 6.78
CA ASN A 24 21.50 -3.08 5.62
C ASN A 24 20.04 -3.48 5.84
N ILE A 25 19.68 -3.97 7.04
CA ILE A 25 18.29 -4.32 7.38
C ILE A 25 17.40 -3.07 7.40
N LEU A 26 17.88 -1.96 7.95
CA LEU A 26 17.15 -0.69 7.97
C LEU A 26 16.98 -0.08 6.58
N SER A 27 17.94 -0.26 5.69
CA SER A 27 17.88 0.21 4.29
C SER A 27 16.91 -0.61 3.43
N ALA A 28 16.62 -1.85 3.80
CA ALA A 28 15.66 -2.71 3.09
C ALA A 28 14.19 -2.37 3.38
N CYS A 29 13.90 -1.65 4.49
CA CYS A 29 12.56 -1.18 4.81
C CYS A 29 12.32 0.16 4.11
N SER A 30 11.49 0.19 3.06
CA SER A 30 11.01 1.45 2.50
C SER A 30 10.19 2.21 3.55
N ALA A 31 10.22 3.54 3.53
CA ALA A 31 9.40 4.37 4.42
C ALA A 31 7.91 3.99 4.35
N LEU A 32 7.41 3.63 3.17
CA LEU A 32 6.05 3.15 2.94
C LEU A 32 5.76 1.84 3.69
N SER A 33 6.74 0.91 3.74
CA SER A 33 6.59 -0.35 4.49
C SER A 33 6.46 -0.10 5.99
N VAL A 34 7.24 0.83 6.55
CA VAL A 34 7.15 1.22 7.96
C VAL A 34 5.78 1.85 8.27
N ILE A 35 5.34 2.81 7.46
CA ILE A 35 4.04 3.47 7.61
C ILE A 35 2.91 2.43 7.55
N ASN A 36 2.94 1.54 6.57
CA ASN A 36 1.93 0.48 6.42
C ASN A 36 1.91 -0.51 7.59
N THR A 37 3.06 -0.79 8.19
CA THR A 37 3.14 -1.67 9.36
C THR A 37 2.49 -1.02 10.59
N LEU A 38 2.64 0.28 10.75
CA LEU A 38 2.06 1.06 11.83
C LEU A 38 0.59 1.43 11.59
N THR A 39 0.07 1.23 10.38
CA THR A 39 -1.32 1.57 10.01
C THR A 39 -2.31 0.70 10.78
N PRO A 40 -3.27 1.28 11.53
CA PRO A 40 -4.31 0.55 12.22
C PRO A 40 -5.15 -0.32 11.28
N ARG A 41 -5.72 -1.40 11.80
CA ARG A 41 -6.61 -2.30 11.04
C ARG A 41 -8.03 -2.34 11.57
N SER A 42 -8.29 -1.67 12.68
CA SER A 42 -9.60 -1.63 13.36
C SER A 42 -10.51 -0.50 12.89
N THR A 43 -9.97 0.47 12.15
CA THR A 43 -10.67 1.68 11.69
C THR A 43 -11.49 1.46 10.42
N TYR A 44 -11.27 0.34 9.72
CA TYR A 44 -11.95 0.00 8.47
C TYR A 44 -12.24 -1.50 8.37
N SER A 45 -13.16 -1.87 7.49
CA SER A 45 -13.28 -3.22 6.95
C SER A 45 -12.74 -3.23 5.51
N GLY A 46 -11.84 -4.19 5.21
CA GLY A 46 -11.15 -4.22 3.92
C GLY A 46 -11.53 -5.45 3.09
N THR A 47 -11.71 -5.28 1.79
CA THR A 47 -11.71 -6.35 0.79
C THR A 47 -10.54 -6.12 -0.14
N MET A 48 -9.60 -7.05 -0.13
CA MET A 48 -8.34 -6.90 -0.86
C MET A 48 -8.36 -7.77 -2.13
N ASP A 49 -7.48 -7.45 -3.08
CA ASP A 49 -7.23 -8.23 -4.29
C ASP A 49 -8.48 -8.42 -5.18
N VAL A 50 -9.34 -7.42 -5.24
CA VAL A 50 -10.55 -7.44 -6.08
C VAL A 50 -10.17 -7.16 -7.52
N ALA A 51 -10.40 -8.10 -8.43
CA ALA A 51 -10.11 -7.91 -9.85
C ALA A 51 -11.14 -6.97 -10.50
N TYR A 52 -10.68 -5.95 -11.23
CA TYR A 52 -11.50 -5.11 -12.09
C TYR A 52 -11.26 -5.40 -13.58
N GLY A 53 -10.27 -6.24 -13.90
CA GLY A 53 -9.93 -6.70 -15.24
C GLY A 53 -9.25 -8.05 -15.22
N ALA A 54 -8.81 -8.52 -16.38
CA ALA A 54 -8.23 -9.86 -16.56
C ALA A 54 -6.72 -9.96 -16.20
N HIS A 55 -6.02 -8.82 -16.16
CA HIS A 55 -4.59 -8.79 -15.89
C HIS A 55 -4.30 -8.82 -14.38
N SER A 56 -3.20 -9.47 -13.98
CA SER A 56 -2.80 -9.61 -12.57
C SER A 56 -2.63 -8.27 -11.83
N ARG A 57 -2.31 -7.19 -12.56
CA ARG A 57 -2.25 -5.84 -12.00
C ARG A 57 -3.58 -5.07 -12.08
N GLN A 58 -4.60 -5.60 -12.75
CA GLN A 58 -5.92 -4.99 -12.78
C GLN A 58 -6.72 -5.38 -11.55
N GLN A 59 -6.23 -4.99 -10.38
CA GLN A 59 -6.79 -5.27 -9.06
C GLN A 59 -6.89 -4.01 -8.23
N LEU A 60 -7.82 -3.99 -7.28
CA LEU A 60 -8.05 -2.92 -6.34
C LEU A 60 -8.29 -3.45 -4.93
N ASP A 61 -7.99 -2.61 -3.94
CA ASP A 61 -8.28 -2.84 -2.54
C ASP A 61 -9.35 -1.85 -2.07
N ILE A 62 -10.35 -2.34 -1.34
CA ILE A 62 -11.50 -1.57 -0.88
C ILE A 62 -11.36 -1.37 0.63
N PHE A 63 -11.38 -0.13 1.08
CA PHE A 63 -11.33 0.27 2.48
C PHE A 63 -12.66 0.92 2.83
N ARG A 64 -13.55 0.16 3.48
CA ARG A 64 -14.85 0.65 3.91
C ARG A 64 -14.76 1.18 5.33
N PRO A 65 -15.32 2.37 5.64
CA PRO A 65 -15.40 2.89 6.99
C PRO A 65 -15.99 1.86 7.97
N ASN A 66 -15.48 1.83 9.18
CA ASN A 66 -16.05 0.99 10.24
C ASN A 66 -17.43 1.56 10.62
N SER A 67 -18.49 0.79 10.38
CA SER A 67 -19.88 1.21 10.59
C SER A 67 -20.23 1.53 12.05
N ALA A 68 -19.46 1.03 13.03
CA ALA A 68 -19.65 1.35 14.43
C ALA A 68 -19.20 2.78 14.78
N SER A 69 -18.15 3.27 14.11
CA SER A 69 -17.63 4.64 14.29
C SER A 69 -18.15 5.62 13.23
N HIS A 70 -18.44 5.15 12.04
CA HIS A 70 -18.95 5.92 10.91
C HIS A 70 -20.11 5.16 10.25
N PRO A 71 -21.34 5.28 10.77
CA PRO A 71 -22.52 4.71 10.13
C PRO A 71 -22.68 5.24 8.71
N ALA A 72 -23.09 4.38 7.78
CA ALA A 72 -23.30 4.80 6.40
C ALA A 72 -24.41 5.87 6.32
N PRO A 73 -24.15 7.02 5.65
CA PRO A 73 -25.21 7.99 5.39
C PRO A 73 -26.31 7.39 4.51
N PRO A 74 -27.55 7.93 4.55
CA PRO A 74 -28.63 7.45 3.67
C PRO A 74 -28.30 7.49 2.16
N THR A 75 -27.38 8.35 1.78
CA THR A 75 -26.88 8.49 0.39
C THR A 75 -25.67 7.61 0.08
N GLY A 76 -25.25 6.74 1.02
CA GLY A 76 -23.99 6.00 0.95
C GLY A 76 -22.78 6.85 1.36
N TYR A 77 -21.62 6.20 1.48
CA TYR A 77 -20.37 6.89 1.75
C TYR A 77 -19.89 7.71 0.55
N PRO A 78 -19.25 8.87 0.77
CA PRO A 78 -18.45 9.49 -0.30
C PRO A 78 -17.33 8.53 -0.71
N VAL A 79 -17.06 8.46 -2.02
CA VAL A 79 -16.12 7.48 -2.59
C VAL A 79 -14.89 8.19 -3.16
N VAL A 80 -13.71 7.66 -2.84
CA VAL A 80 -12.43 8.09 -3.43
C VAL A 80 -11.76 6.89 -4.09
N VAL A 81 -11.37 7.04 -5.35
CA VAL A 81 -10.50 6.10 -6.05
C VAL A 81 -9.10 6.71 -6.10
N PHE A 82 -8.15 6.04 -5.48
CA PHE A 82 -6.77 6.48 -5.37
C PHE A 82 -5.87 5.68 -6.32
N PHE A 83 -5.12 6.40 -7.14
CA PHE A 83 -4.05 5.88 -7.98
C PHE A 83 -2.72 6.44 -7.50
N TYR A 84 -1.79 5.56 -7.17
CA TYR A 84 -0.47 5.98 -6.69
C TYR A 84 0.41 6.49 -7.83
N GLY A 85 1.37 7.33 -7.47
CA GLY A 85 2.40 7.82 -8.38
C GLY A 85 3.49 6.78 -8.63
N GLY A 86 4.47 7.11 -9.49
CA GLY A 86 5.60 6.23 -9.79
C GLY A 86 6.01 6.30 -11.25
N SER A 87 5.76 7.45 -11.92
CA SER A 87 6.13 7.68 -13.34
C SER A 87 5.68 6.55 -14.26
N TRP A 88 4.60 5.85 -13.92
CA TRP A 88 4.02 4.71 -14.65
C TRP A 88 4.92 3.47 -14.75
N ASN A 89 6.02 3.38 -13.98
CA ASN A 89 6.98 2.29 -14.08
C ASN A 89 7.26 1.56 -12.76
N PHE A 90 6.73 2.04 -11.64
CA PHE A 90 6.84 1.38 -10.34
C PHE A 90 5.67 1.70 -9.41
N GLY A 91 5.58 0.95 -8.29
CA GLY A 91 4.55 1.10 -7.27
C GLY A 91 3.59 -0.09 -7.24
N LYS A 92 2.89 -0.22 -6.12
CA LYS A 92 1.83 -1.23 -5.88
C LYS A 92 0.81 -0.66 -4.90
N ARG A 93 -0.47 -1.00 -5.05
CA ARG A 93 -1.55 -0.59 -4.15
C ARG A 93 -1.30 -0.95 -2.68
N ILE A 94 -0.66 -2.11 -2.44
CA ILE A 94 -0.37 -2.58 -1.08
C ILE A 94 0.54 -1.63 -0.29
N ASP A 95 1.36 -0.84 -0.99
CA ASP A 95 2.25 0.14 -0.37
C ASP A 95 1.50 1.38 0.15
N TYR A 96 0.20 1.53 -0.23
CA TYR A 96 -0.63 2.69 0.07
C TYR A 96 -1.83 2.38 0.96
N ARG A 97 -1.78 1.27 1.73
CA ARG A 97 -2.82 0.92 2.70
C ARG A 97 -3.11 2.05 3.69
N PHE A 98 -2.09 2.81 4.08
CA PHE A 98 -2.24 3.94 4.99
C PHE A 98 -3.15 5.06 4.42
N ILE A 99 -3.19 5.24 3.10
CA ILE A 99 -4.14 6.17 2.44
C ILE A 99 -5.57 5.64 2.58
N GLY A 100 -5.76 4.34 2.28
CA GLY A 100 -7.06 3.68 2.43
C GLY A 100 -7.60 3.80 3.85
N GLU A 101 -6.75 3.50 4.85
CA GLU A 101 -7.09 3.62 6.26
C GLU A 101 -7.42 5.06 6.66
N ALA A 102 -6.53 6.02 6.33
CA ALA A 102 -6.68 7.41 6.75
C ALA A 102 -7.97 8.06 6.24
N LEU A 103 -8.42 7.70 5.05
CA LEU A 103 -9.68 8.18 4.48
C LEU A 103 -10.88 7.41 5.03
N ALA A 104 -10.80 6.08 5.17
CA ALA A 104 -11.85 5.26 5.75
C ALA A 104 -12.11 5.63 7.22
N ALA A 105 -11.06 5.93 8.00
CA ALA A 105 -11.18 6.47 9.36
C ALA A 105 -11.87 7.84 9.44
N ARG A 106 -12.17 8.47 8.31
CA ARG A 106 -12.91 9.74 8.19
C ARG A 106 -14.29 9.58 7.51
N GLY A 107 -14.76 8.33 7.38
CA GLY A 107 -16.06 8.05 6.79
C GLY A 107 -16.07 8.09 5.25
N ILE A 108 -14.92 7.91 4.60
CA ILE A 108 -14.79 7.90 3.13
C ILE A 108 -14.50 6.47 2.67
N LEU A 109 -15.37 5.90 1.83
CA LEU A 109 -15.10 4.63 1.15
C LEU A 109 -13.95 4.85 0.17
N THR A 110 -12.82 4.17 0.41
CA THR A 110 -11.61 4.39 -0.36
C THR A 110 -11.23 3.15 -1.15
N ILE A 111 -10.97 3.31 -2.41
CA ILE A 111 -10.48 2.28 -3.31
C ILE A 111 -9.06 2.64 -3.72
N VAL A 112 -8.11 1.72 -3.49
CA VAL A 112 -6.72 1.87 -3.94
C VAL A 112 -6.50 0.89 -5.08
N ALA A 113 -6.23 1.38 -6.28
CA ALA A 113 -6.14 0.56 -7.49
C ALA A 113 -4.70 0.44 -8.01
N ASP A 114 -4.34 -0.78 -8.43
CA ASP A 114 -3.19 -1.02 -9.29
C ASP A 114 -3.57 -0.77 -10.75
N TYR A 115 -2.58 -0.55 -11.57
CA TYR A 115 -2.66 -0.45 -13.03
C TYR A 115 -1.40 -1.07 -13.64
N ARG A 116 -1.45 -1.48 -14.92
CA ARG A 116 -0.29 -2.02 -15.62
C ARG A 116 0.78 -0.94 -15.77
N LEU A 117 2.04 -1.34 -15.79
CA LEU A 117 3.20 -0.45 -15.76
C LEU A 117 4.05 -0.59 -17.03
N TYR A 118 4.80 0.45 -17.34
CA TYR A 118 5.92 0.36 -18.27
C TYR A 118 7.02 -0.57 -17.71
N PRO A 119 7.70 -1.39 -18.52
CA PRO A 119 7.64 -1.48 -19.99
C PRO A 119 6.59 -2.44 -20.55
N GLU A 120 5.80 -3.12 -19.69
CA GLU A 120 4.79 -4.10 -20.10
C GLU A 120 3.71 -3.45 -20.98
N VAL A 121 3.28 -2.25 -20.59
CA VAL A 121 2.36 -1.42 -21.37
C VAL A 121 2.93 -0.01 -21.57
N ARG A 122 2.30 0.76 -22.45
CA ARG A 122 2.66 2.15 -22.75
C ARG A 122 1.43 3.03 -22.73
N TYR A 123 1.62 4.34 -22.82
CA TYR A 123 0.53 5.28 -23.04
C TYR A 123 -0.24 4.89 -24.32
N PRO A 124 -1.57 4.83 -24.31
CA PRO A 124 -2.46 5.20 -23.19
C PRO A 124 -2.90 4.06 -22.27
N ASP A 125 -2.44 2.81 -22.42
CA ASP A 125 -2.98 1.60 -21.79
C ASP A 125 -3.11 1.70 -20.26
N PHE A 126 -2.16 2.36 -19.56
CA PHE A 126 -2.27 2.54 -18.11
C PHE A 126 -3.37 3.56 -17.72
N LEU A 127 -3.73 4.50 -18.62
CA LEU A 127 -4.89 5.39 -18.42
C LEU A 127 -6.20 4.63 -18.66
N ASP A 128 -6.21 3.71 -19.63
CA ASP A 128 -7.37 2.83 -19.87
C ASP A 128 -7.62 1.93 -18.66
N ASP A 129 -6.57 1.41 -18.02
CA ASP A 129 -6.69 0.66 -16.77
C ASP A 129 -7.29 1.52 -15.64
N CYS A 130 -6.83 2.75 -15.47
CA CYS A 130 -7.40 3.68 -14.50
C CYS A 130 -8.88 3.96 -14.79
N ALA A 131 -9.25 4.18 -16.05
CA ALA A 131 -10.63 4.40 -16.45
C ALA A 131 -11.51 3.16 -16.19
N GLN A 132 -10.99 1.94 -16.48
CA GLN A 132 -11.68 0.69 -16.18
C GLN A 132 -11.90 0.50 -14.67
N ALA A 133 -10.90 0.81 -13.84
CA ALA A 133 -11.05 0.75 -12.38
C ALA A 133 -12.14 1.69 -11.88
N VAL A 134 -12.19 2.93 -12.37
CA VAL A 134 -13.25 3.90 -12.04
C VAL A 134 -14.62 3.39 -12.52
N ALA A 135 -14.72 2.87 -13.74
CA ALA A 135 -15.95 2.30 -14.27
C ALA A 135 -16.42 1.10 -13.43
N TRP A 136 -15.50 0.22 -13.04
CA TRP A 136 -15.81 -0.91 -12.16
C TRP A 136 -16.38 -0.43 -10.81
N VAL A 137 -15.75 0.57 -10.18
CA VAL A 137 -16.26 1.16 -8.93
C VAL A 137 -17.66 1.72 -9.13
N HIS A 138 -17.87 2.49 -10.17
CA HIS A 138 -19.18 3.09 -10.48
C HIS A 138 -20.28 2.03 -10.64
N HIS A 139 -20.00 0.93 -11.35
CA HIS A 139 -20.97 -0.16 -11.54
C HIS A 139 -21.27 -0.93 -10.27
N ASN A 140 -20.36 -0.93 -9.30
CA ASN A 140 -20.48 -1.69 -8.06
C ASN A 140 -20.85 -0.85 -6.83
N LEU A 141 -21.16 0.46 -6.99
CA LEU A 141 -21.43 1.37 -5.88
C LEU A 141 -22.50 0.85 -4.93
N SER A 142 -23.59 0.27 -5.45
CA SER A 142 -24.69 -0.25 -4.63
C SER A 142 -24.30 -1.42 -3.72
N SER A 143 -23.24 -2.16 -4.08
CA SER A 143 -22.72 -3.28 -3.27
C SER A 143 -21.58 -2.86 -2.36
N LEU A 144 -21.01 -1.68 -2.61
CA LEU A 144 -19.89 -1.15 -1.83
C LEU A 144 -20.36 -0.41 -0.56
N GLY A 145 -21.61 0.04 -0.49
CA GLY A 145 -22.21 0.64 0.72
C GLY A 145 -22.72 2.04 0.52
#